data_7c35697f2149310ee83c6ffba45d74ad
#
_entry.id   7c35697f2149310ee83c6ffba45d74ad
#
_cell.length_a   1.000
_cell.length_b   1.000
_cell.length_c   1.000
_cell.angle_alpha   90.00
_cell.angle_beta   90.00
_cell.angle_gamma   90.00
#
_symmetry.space_group_name_H-M   'P 1'
#
loop_
_entity.id
_entity.type
_entity.pdbx_description
1 polymer ?
#
loop_
_entity_poly.entity_id
_entity_poly.type
_entity_poly.pdbx_seq_one_letter_code
_entity_poly.pdbx_strand_id
1 'polypeptide(L)'
;MRNPRDMNRFRLRAIVLVLVFWVAGDVSFAGEPAEERAADTITENSSADDRPKPESPSGSRPSTSRPGVRMHRKIVHFELGEGPRSYIIFEPADPSPERAPVVVFLHGWFAVNPAIYGAWIDHLVGNGKIVIFPRYQNDVSTSPQQFLANALAAIRDALLVLESGRGHVRPRLDQLALIGHSAGGNLAAYIAAVASDPHSGIPSPNAVLALMPGEVFPQKEPSLSRIPAKTLLVVMVGEEDLLVGDLRGREIFAGAVNVPRSRKRFVLFRSDRHGFPPLVAEHTAPTGANRRLDNGDGVFKGLQLTLGEVNAFDHAGFWRITDLTLHAADTGKTLDNIIRDPEQFRHLGFWSDGRRVTPPIIADNLDDVPRVFLTNGVRIIPWKLPERITSTKSSDRSRLK
;
A
#
# COMPACT_ATOMS: atom_id res chain seq x y z
N MET A 1 11.33 -31.40 -7.62
CA MET A 1 10.22 -31.20 -8.57
C MET A 1 9.26 -30.20 -7.99
N ARG A 2 8.93 -29.12 -8.67
CA ARG A 2 8.04 -28.05 -8.16
C ARG A 2 6.59 -28.53 -8.19
N ASN A 3 5.85 -28.28 -7.10
CA ASN A 3 4.44 -28.66 -7.00
C ASN A 3 3.60 -27.85 -8.02
N PRO A 4 2.79 -28.47 -8.87
CA PRO A 4 1.96 -27.80 -9.89
C PRO A 4 0.98 -26.76 -9.29
N ARG A 5 0.57 -26.91 -8.04
CA ARG A 5 -0.35 -25.98 -7.35
C ARG A 5 0.31 -24.63 -7.05
N ASP A 6 1.62 -24.60 -6.79
CA ASP A 6 2.34 -23.37 -6.48
C ASP A 6 2.71 -22.60 -7.74
N MET A 7 3.00 -23.29 -8.85
CA MET A 7 3.15 -22.67 -10.16
C MET A 7 1.85 -22.05 -10.66
N ASN A 8 0.70 -22.66 -10.37
CA ASN A 8 -0.60 -22.08 -10.72
C ASN A 8 -0.92 -20.81 -9.87
N ARG A 9 -0.57 -20.78 -8.58
CA ARG A 9 -0.73 -19.56 -7.76
C ARG A 9 0.16 -18.41 -8.26
N PHE A 10 1.40 -18.69 -8.67
CA PHE A 10 2.30 -17.68 -9.24
C PHE A 10 1.80 -17.15 -10.58
N ARG A 11 1.32 -18.06 -11.46
CA ARG A 11 0.72 -17.68 -12.74
C ARG A 11 -0.61 -16.94 -12.56
N LEU A 12 -1.42 -17.32 -11.59
CA LEU A 12 -2.68 -16.64 -11.27
C LEU A 12 -2.44 -15.22 -10.72
N ARG A 13 -1.42 -15.02 -9.86
CA ARG A 13 -1.01 -13.70 -9.37
C ARG A 13 -0.56 -12.78 -10.53
N ALA A 14 0.26 -13.29 -11.44
CA ALA A 14 0.70 -12.55 -12.64
C ALA A 14 -0.46 -12.22 -13.59
N ILE A 15 -1.40 -13.14 -13.78
CA ILE A 15 -2.57 -12.96 -14.67
C ILE A 15 -3.56 -11.95 -14.06
N VAL A 16 -3.77 -11.97 -12.75
CA VAL A 16 -4.66 -11.00 -12.06
C VAL A 16 -4.08 -9.59 -12.12
N LEU A 17 -2.78 -9.44 -11.96
CA LEU A 17 -2.10 -8.16 -12.13
C LEU A 17 -2.23 -7.62 -13.56
N VAL A 18 -2.12 -8.46 -14.56
CA VAL A 18 -2.30 -8.09 -15.98
C VAL A 18 -3.77 -7.77 -16.29
N LEU A 19 -4.74 -8.52 -15.75
CA LEU A 19 -6.18 -8.24 -15.93
C LEU A 19 -6.62 -6.94 -15.27
N VAL A 20 -6.04 -6.54 -14.14
CA VAL A 20 -6.31 -5.25 -13.50
C VAL A 20 -5.93 -4.07 -14.41
N PHE A 21 -4.91 -4.23 -15.25
CA PHE A 21 -4.51 -3.22 -16.24
C PHE A 21 -5.26 -3.34 -17.57
N TRP A 22 -5.77 -4.52 -17.92
CA TRP A 22 -6.45 -4.76 -19.19
C TRP A 22 -7.91 -4.26 -19.19
N VAL A 23 -8.59 -4.30 -18.04
CA VAL A 23 -9.97 -3.79 -17.89
C VAL A 23 -10.03 -2.24 -17.88
N ALA A 24 -8.88 -1.56 -17.71
CA ALA A 24 -8.80 -0.10 -17.83
C ALA A 24 -8.62 0.40 -19.28
N GLY A 25 -8.47 -0.49 -20.25
CA GLY A 25 -8.40 -0.17 -21.67
C GLY A 25 -9.65 -0.64 -22.40
N ASP A 26 -10.48 0.31 -22.87
CA ASP A 26 -11.63 0.03 -23.73
C ASP A 26 -11.26 -0.85 -24.92
N VAL A 27 -11.76 -2.09 -24.92
CA VAL A 27 -11.88 -2.89 -26.15
C VAL A 27 -13.32 -3.40 -26.20
N SER A 28 -14.10 -2.77 -27.05
CA SER A 28 -15.37 -3.30 -27.53
C SER A 28 -15.11 -4.59 -28.30
N PHE A 29 -15.55 -5.70 -27.78
CA PHE A 29 -15.76 -6.92 -28.53
C PHE A 29 -17.24 -7.32 -28.42
N ALA A 30 -17.95 -7.13 -29.52
CA ALA A 30 -19.21 -7.80 -29.77
C ALA A 30 -18.88 -9.24 -30.21
N GLY A 31 -19.40 -10.23 -29.52
CA GLY A 31 -19.26 -11.64 -29.86
C GLY A 31 -20.31 -12.46 -29.12
N GLU A 32 -21.12 -13.15 -29.89
CA GLU A 32 -22.31 -13.91 -29.53
C GLU A 32 -22.08 -15.08 -28.56
N PRO A 33 -23.15 -15.63 -27.94
CA PRO A 33 -23.06 -16.62 -26.88
C PRO A 33 -22.85 -18.03 -27.42
N ALA A 34 -21.95 -18.78 -26.78
CA ALA A 34 -21.76 -20.21 -27.04
C ALA A 34 -22.29 -21.06 -25.89
N GLU A 35 -22.99 -22.07 -26.30
CA GLU A 35 -23.81 -23.04 -25.60
C GLU A 35 -23.24 -23.73 -24.36
N GLU A 36 -24.15 -23.94 -23.45
CA GLU A 36 -24.17 -24.83 -22.29
C GLU A 36 -23.86 -26.30 -22.69
N ARG A 37 -22.85 -26.93 -22.07
CA ARG A 37 -22.71 -28.40 -22.07
C ARG A 37 -22.50 -28.94 -20.67
N ALA A 38 -23.31 -29.95 -20.43
CA ALA A 38 -23.63 -30.68 -19.22
C ALA A 38 -22.45 -31.20 -18.40
N ALA A 39 -22.70 -31.28 -17.10
CA ALA A 39 -21.92 -31.94 -16.07
C ALA A 39 -21.93 -33.47 -16.25
N ASP A 40 -20.74 -34.07 -16.22
CA ASP A 40 -20.60 -35.51 -15.96
C ASP A 40 -20.04 -35.72 -14.55
N THR A 41 -20.84 -36.48 -13.82
CA THR A 41 -20.62 -36.95 -12.45
C THR A 41 -19.54 -38.06 -12.46
N ILE A 42 -18.43 -37.88 -11.75
CA ILE A 42 -17.47 -38.96 -11.49
C ILE A 42 -17.51 -39.30 -10.01
N THR A 43 -17.95 -40.53 -9.78
CA THR A 43 -18.02 -41.25 -8.49
C THR A 43 -16.65 -41.43 -7.84
N GLU A 44 -16.60 -41.18 -6.53
CA GLU A 44 -15.51 -41.52 -5.63
C GLU A 44 -15.27 -43.04 -5.57
N ASN A 45 -14.00 -43.41 -5.68
CA ASN A 45 -13.54 -44.72 -5.26
C ASN A 45 -12.40 -44.58 -4.26
N SER A 46 -12.68 -44.86 -3.00
CA SER A 46 -11.75 -44.88 -1.89
C SER A 46 -10.86 -46.12 -1.95
N SER A 47 -9.55 -45.92 -2.03
CA SER A 47 -8.58 -46.89 -1.56
C SER A 47 -7.56 -46.22 -0.67
N ALA A 48 -7.54 -46.61 0.59
CA ALA A 48 -6.59 -46.20 1.60
C ALA A 48 -5.19 -46.71 1.23
N ASP A 49 -4.27 -45.80 0.92
CA ASP A 49 -2.83 -46.12 0.83
C ASP A 49 -2.16 -45.60 2.12
N ASP A 50 -1.81 -46.53 2.98
CA ASP A 50 -1.20 -46.31 4.28
C ASP A 50 0.32 -46.17 4.13
N ARG A 51 0.76 -45.05 3.53
CA ARG A 51 2.15 -44.62 3.53
C ARG A 51 2.31 -43.41 4.46
N PRO A 52 3.36 -43.39 5.32
CA PRO A 52 3.60 -42.24 6.18
C PRO A 52 3.74 -41.01 5.33
N LYS A 53 2.86 -39.99 5.55
CA LYS A 53 2.96 -38.68 4.95
C LYS A 53 4.35 -38.13 5.28
N PRO A 54 5.13 -37.66 4.28
CA PRO A 54 6.32 -36.88 4.57
C PRO A 54 5.87 -35.67 5.39
N GLU A 55 6.46 -35.50 6.55
CA GLU A 55 6.27 -34.29 7.37
C GLU A 55 6.53 -33.08 6.47
N SER A 56 5.52 -32.26 6.29
CA SER A 56 5.66 -30.98 5.64
C SER A 56 6.71 -30.21 6.42
N PRO A 57 7.76 -29.67 5.79
CA PRO A 57 8.73 -28.83 6.50
C PRO A 57 7.92 -27.72 7.18
N SER A 58 7.98 -27.70 8.51
CA SER A 58 7.30 -26.72 9.33
C SER A 58 7.70 -25.34 8.80
N GLY A 59 6.70 -24.59 8.30
CA GLY A 59 6.95 -23.29 7.72
C GLY A 59 7.76 -22.45 8.69
N SER A 60 8.94 -22.03 8.24
CA SER A 60 9.86 -21.23 9.01
C SER A 60 9.22 -19.86 9.28
N ARG A 61 8.49 -19.74 10.39
CA ARG A 61 8.24 -18.42 10.96
C ARG A 61 9.59 -17.91 11.42
N PRO A 62 10.09 -16.79 10.87
CA PRO A 62 11.29 -16.18 11.42
C PRO A 62 11.04 -15.97 12.92
N SER A 63 12.03 -16.28 13.74
CA SER A 63 12.01 -15.93 15.16
C SER A 63 12.00 -14.42 15.27
N THR A 64 10.83 -13.84 15.09
CA THR A 64 10.60 -12.44 15.41
C THR A 64 10.57 -12.35 16.93
N SER A 65 11.32 -11.40 17.50
CA SER A 65 11.07 -10.91 18.84
C SER A 65 9.55 -10.89 19.07
N ARG A 66 9.09 -11.46 20.18
CA ARG A 66 7.67 -11.58 20.55
C ARG A 66 6.89 -10.37 20.03
N PRO A 67 5.76 -10.55 19.33
CA PRO A 67 4.90 -9.43 18.96
C PRO A 67 4.70 -8.63 20.25
N GLY A 68 5.00 -7.34 20.23
CA GLY A 68 4.80 -6.47 21.38
C GLY A 68 3.38 -6.71 21.90
N VAL A 69 3.21 -6.76 23.21
CA VAL A 69 1.89 -6.96 23.82
C VAL A 69 0.99 -5.88 23.23
N ARG A 70 -0.06 -6.29 22.49
CA ARG A 70 -1.06 -5.34 21.98
C ARG A 70 -1.60 -4.52 23.14
N MET A 71 -1.57 -3.21 23.01
CA MET A 71 -2.09 -2.29 24.03
C MET A 71 -3.61 -2.27 24.06
N HIS A 72 -4.24 -2.50 22.87
CA HIS A 72 -5.69 -2.46 22.68
C HIS A 72 -6.17 -3.75 22.01
N ARG A 73 -7.13 -4.45 22.64
CA ARG A 73 -7.58 -5.78 22.22
C ARG A 73 -8.67 -5.74 21.15
N LYS A 74 -9.39 -4.63 21.07
CA LYS A 74 -10.49 -4.45 20.11
C LYS A 74 -10.23 -3.25 19.20
N ILE A 75 -10.80 -3.33 18.02
CA ILE A 75 -10.90 -2.25 17.06
C ILE A 75 -12.38 -1.94 16.87
N VAL A 76 -12.74 -0.68 16.95
CA VAL A 76 -14.03 -0.17 16.46
C VAL A 76 -13.80 0.59 15.18
N HIS A 77 -14.77 0.58 14.26
CA HIS A 77 -14.66 1.32 13.02
C HIS A 77 -15.97 2.01 12.67
N PHE A 78 -15.85 3.09 11.89
CA PHE A 78 -16.94 3.92 11.43
C PHE A 78 -16.74 4.19 9.94
N GLU A 79 -17.73 3.82 9.12
CA GLU A 79 -17.75 4.13 7.69
C GLU A 79 -18.55 5.40 7.46
N LEU A 80 -17.92 6.41 6.84
CA LEU A 80 -18.46 7.76 6.71
C LEU A 80 -18.18 8.31 5.31
N GLY A 81 -18.86 9.40 4.97
CA GLY A 81 -18.77 10.01 3.64
C GLY A 81 -19.48 9.19 2.57
N GLU A 82 -19.41 9.65 1.32
CA GLU A 82 -20.11 9.02 0.18
C GLU A 82 -19.19 8.93 -1.04
N GLY A 83 -19.39 7.86 -1.82
CA GLY A 83 -18.70 7.63 -3.09
C GLY A 83 -17.19 7.69 -2.95
N PRO A 84 -16.46 8.35 -3.88
CA PRO A 84 -15.00 8.40 -3.84
C PRO A 84 -14.43 9.30 -2.72
N ARG A 85 -15.28 9.97 -1.94
CA ARG A 85 -14.88 10.76 -0.77
C ARG A 85 -15.20 10.06 0.54
N SER A 86 -15.71 8.83 0.48
CA SER A 86 -15.94 8.03 1.67
C SER A 86 -14.63 7.60 2.32
N TYR A 87 -14.69 7.29 3.60
CA TYR A 87 -13.55 6.86 4.40
C TYR A 87 -13.99 5.99 5.56
N ILE A 88 -13.04 5.27 6.14
CA ILE A 88 -13.25 4.48 7.33
C ILE A 88 -12.30 4.99 8.42
N ILE A 89 -12.82 5.21 9.62
CA ILE A 89 -12.04 5.49 10.81
C ILE A 89 -11.96 4.21 11.63
N PHE A 90 -10.74 3.76 11.96
CA PHE A 90 -10.49 2.66 12.88
C PHE A 90 -9.89 3.21 14.15
N GLU A 91 -10.48 2.86 15.31
CA GLU A 91 -10.08 3.36 16.62
C GLU A 91 -9.73 2.23 17.58
N PRO A 92 -8.70 2.44 18.44
CA PRO A 92 -8.36 1.50 19.50
C PRO A 92 -9.44 1.43 20.57
N ALA A 93 -9.77 0.20 20.99
CA ALA A 93 -10.72 -0.06 22.05
C ALA A 93 -10.24 -1.20 22.95
N ASP A 94 -10.80 -1.29 24.15
CA ASP A 94 -10.49 -2.29 25.18
C ASP A 94 -8.97 -2.36 25.54
N PRO A 95 -8.47 -1.36 26.30
CA PRO A 95 -9.14 -0.14 26.70
C PRO A 95 -9.22 0.90 25.59
N SER A 96 -10.18 1.82 25.61
CA SER A 96 -10.22 2.97 24.72
C SER A 96 -9.36 4.10 25.33
N PRO A 97 -8.37 4.64 24.60
CA PRO A 97 -7.59 5.77 25.08
C PRO A 97 -8.39 7.07 24.94
N GLU A 98 -8.10 8.07 25.76
CA GLU A 98 -8.71 9.39 25.64
C GLU A 98 -8.25 10.09 24.34
N ARG A 99 -6.97 9.95 23.97
CA ARG A 99 -6.34 10.56 22.80
C ARG A 99 -5.37 9.60 22.15
N ALA A 100 -5.26 9.67 20.81
CA ALA A 100 -4.35 8.84 20.05
C ALA A 100 -3.72 9.56 18.85
N PRO A 101 -2.48 9.22 18.45
CA PRO A 101 -1.89 9.64 17.19
C PRO A 101 -2.72 9.18 16.00
N VAL A 102 -2.66 9.95 14.89
CA VAL A 102 -3.43 9.67 13.68
C VAL A 102 -2.53 9.18 12.56
N VAL A 103 -2.92 8.09 11.94
CA VAL A 103 -2.31 7.56 10.71
C VAL A 103 -3.35 7.62 9.60
N VAL A 104 -3.06 8.31 8.51
CA VAL A 104 -3.82 8.20 7.27
C VAL A 104 -3.21 7.08 6.45
N PHE A 105 -3.97 6.02 6.18
CA PHE A 105 -3.53 4.87 5.40
C PHE A 105 -4.14 4.92 3.99
N LEU A 106 -3.30 5.17 2.99
CA LEU A 106 -3.67 5.34 1.58
C LEU A 106 -3.40 4.04 0.82
N HIS A 107 -4.45 3.43 0.33
CA HIS A 107 -4.40 2.13 -0.34
C HIS A 107 -3.80 2.20 -1.77
N GLY A 108 -3.53 1.06 -2.40
CA GLY A 108 -3.17 0.97 -3.82
C GLY A 108 -4.39 1.13 -4.73
N TRP A 109 -4.16 1.34 -6.02
CA TRP A 109 -5.24 1.45 -6.99
C TRP A 109 -6.15 0.21 -6.93
N PHE A 110 -7.46 0.40 -6.88
CA PHE A 110 -8.53 -0.61 -6.69
C PHE A 110 -8.56 -1.33 -5.34
N ALA A 111 -7.64 -1.08 -4.44
CA ALA A 111 -7.57 -1.73 -3.13
C ALA A 111 -8.46 -1.01 -2.08
N VAL A 112 -9.68 -0.66 -2.47
CA VAL A 112 -10.65 0.12 -1.64
C VAL A 112 -11.18 -0.66 -0.43
N ASN A 113 -11.03 -1.99 -0.43
CA ASN A 113 -11.41 -2.83 0.69
C ASN A 113 -10.28 -2.82 1.75
N PRO A 114 -10.54 -2.35 2.97
CA PRO A 114 -9.51 -2.26 4.01
C PRO A 114 -8.96 -3.62 4.42
N ALA A 115 -9.70 -4.71 4.18
CA ALA A 115 -9.24 -6.06 4.49
C ALA A 115 -7.92 -6.43 3.79
N ILE A 116 -7.59 -5.81 2.65
CA ILE A 116 -6.34 -6.05 1.91
C ILE A 116 -5.11 -5.67 2.75
N TYR A 117 -5.22 -4.62 3.54
CA TYR A 117 -4.21 -4.14 4.50
C TYR A 117 -4.61 -4.41 5.94
N GLY A 118 -5.61 -5.27 6.13
CA GLY A 118 -6.31 -5.43 7.39
C GLY A 118 -5.41 -5.89 8.53
N ALA A 119 -4.40 -6.71 8.27
CA ALA A 119 -3.44 -7.12 9.29
C ALA A 119 -2.56 -5.95 9.76
N TRP A 120 -2.19 -5.05 8.83
CA TRP A 120 -1.41 -3.85 9.18
C TRP A 120 -2.26 -2.80 9.90
N ILE A 121 -3.50 -2.57 9.44
CA ILE A 121 -4.46 -1.71 10.16
C ILE A 121 -4.67 -2.22 11.59
N ASP A 122 -4.87 -3.54 11.74
CA ASP A 122 -5.01 -4.20 13.04
C ASP A 122 -3.78 -4.00 13.93
N HIS A 123 -2.56 -4.07 13.35
CA HIS A 123 -1.31 -3.79 14.04
C HIS A 123 -1.23 -2.33 14.52
N LEU A 124 -1.50 -1.37 13.65
CA LEU A 124 -1.43 0.07 13.97
C LEU A 124 -2.44 0.44 15.06
N VAL A 125 -3.69 0.01 14.92
CA VAL A 125 -4.76 0.31 15.87
C VAL A 125 -4.53 -0.42 17.19
N GLY A 126 -4.10 -1.69 17.16
CA GLY A 126 -3.73 -2.44 18.35
C GLY A 126 -2.57 -1.83 19.14
N ASN A 127 -1.72 -1.03 18.46
CA ASN A 127 -0.63 -0.24 19.04
C ASN A 127 -1.04 1.23 19.34
N GLY A 128 -2.34 1.50 19.45
CA GLY A 128 -2.88 2.76 19.96
C GLY A 128 -2.92 3.90 18.96
N LYS A 129 -3.01 3.63 17.65
CA LYS A 129 -3.17 4.66 16.61
C LYS A 129 -4.63 4.71 16.16
N ILE A 130 -5.15 5.91 15.87
CA ILE A 130 -6.33 6.06 15.02
C ILE A 130 -5.87 5.88 13.59
N VAL A 131 -6.58 5.06 12.79
CA VAL A 131 -6.30 4.93 11.36
C VAL A 131 -7.47 5.48 10.56
N ILE A 132 -7.20 6.48 9.71
CA ILE A 132 -8.12 6.98 8.70
C ILE A 132 -7.77 6.29 7.38
N PHE A 133 -8.74 5.60 6.77
CA PHE A 133 -8.60 4.92 5.50
C PHE A 133 -9.50 5.60 4.45
N PRO A 134 -9.01 6.64 3.73
CA PRO A 134 -9.79 7.30 2.69
C PRO A 134 -9.87 6.40 1.47
N ARG A 135 -11.04 6.22 0.89
CA ARG A 135 -11.22 5.38 -0.29
C ARG A 135 -10.78 6.04 -1.58
N TYR A 136 -10.86 7.36 -1.70
CA TYR A 136 -10.51 8.27 -2.80
C TYR A 136 -10.88 7.78 -4.23
N GLN A 137 -11.40 6.58 -4.37
CA GLN A 137 -12.02 6.03 -5.58
C GLN A 137 -13.23 5.17 -5.17
N ASN A 138 -14.26 5.14 -6.00
CA ASN A 138 -15.45 4.33 -5.75
C ASN A 138 -15.39 3.01 -6.54
N ASP A 139 -14.99 3.12 -7.80
CA ASP A 139 -14.92 2.03 -8.76
C ASP A 139 -13.87 2.34 -9.85
N VAL A 140 -13.87 1.56 -10.92
CA VAL A 140 -12.96 1.72 -12.07
C VAL A 140 -13.20 3.01 -12.85
N SER A 141 -14.38 3.64 -12.73
CA SER A 141 -14.73 4.87 -13.45
C SER A 141 -14.18 6.14 -12.79
N THR A 142 -13.75 6.06 -11.53
CA THR A 142 -13.15 7.20 -10.84
C THR A 142 -11.83 7.57 -11.49
N SER A 143 -11.77 8.75 -12.10
CA SER A 143 -10.56 9.23 -12.77
C SER A 143 -9.38 9.36 -11.81
N PRO A 144 -8.18 8.82 -12.14
CA PRO A 144 -6.97 8.98 -11.33
C PRO A 144 -6.60 10.45 -11.07
N GLN A 145 -7.00 11.36 -11.94
CA GLN A 145 -6.81 12.80 -11.75
C GLN A 145 -7.55 13.36 -10.53
N GLN A 146 -8.61 12.68 -10.08
CA GLN A 146 -9.42 13.08 -8.93
C GLN A 146 -8.92 12.46 -7.60
N PHE A 147 -8.05 11.46 -7.63
CA PHE A 147 -7.62 10.73 -6.43
C PHE A 147 -7.10 11.66 -5.33
N LEU A 148 -6.22 12.58 -5.67
CA LEU A 148 -5.67 13.53 -4.69
C LEU A 148 -6.77 14.42 -4.09
N ALA A 149 -7.65 14.98 -4.91
CA ALA A 149 -8.74 15.85 -4.44
C ALA A 149 -9.73 15.10 -3.56
N ASN A 150 -10.07 13.85 -3.93
CA ASN A 150 -10.96 13.00 -3.15
C ASN A 150 -10.33 12.60 -1.81
N ALA A 151 -9.05 12.19 -1.81
CA ALA A 151 -8.33 11.84 -0.59
C ALA A 151 -8.24 13.03 0.37
N LEU A 152 -7.90 14.23 -0.14
CA LEU A 152 -7.85 15.45 0.66
C LEU A 152 -9.21 15.78 1.28
N ALA A 153 -10.31 15.63 0.52
CA ALA A 153 -11.66 15.87 1.03
C ALA A 153 -12.04 14.88 2.13
N ALA A 154 -11.80 13.57 1.91
CA ALA A 154 -12.07 12.53 2.88
C ALA A 154 -11.27 12.71 4.18
N ILE A 155 -9.98 13.06 4.08
CA ILE A 155 -9.13 13.28 5.25
C ILE A 155 -9.61 14.48 6.06
N ARG A 156 -9.94 15.61 5.41
CA ARG A 156 -10.45 16.80 6.10
C ARG A 156 -11.73 16.50 6.86
N ASP A 157 -12.67 15.80 6.23
CA ASP A 157 -13.93 15.43 6.87
C ASP A 157 -13.69 14.48 8.05
N ALA A 158 -12.85 13.46 7.88
CA ALA A 158 -12.49 12.54 8.95
C ALA A 158 -11.85 13.25 10.16
N LEU A 159 -10.98 14.21 9.91
CA LEU A 159 -10.35 15.00 11.00
C LEU A 159 -11.38 15.86 11.72
N LEU A 160 -12.33 16.50 11.02
CA LEU A 160 -13.42 17.25 11.64
C LEU A 160 -14.33 16.35 12.50
N VAL A 161 -14.65 15.16 12.04
CA VAL A 161 -15.42 14.17 12.79
C VAL A 161 -14.71 13.80 14.09
N LEU A 162 -13.41 13.47 14.02
CA LEU A 162 -12.60 13.12 15.17
C LEU A 162 -12.46 14.28 16.18
N GLU A 163 -12.30 15.52 15.70
CA GLU A 163 -12.20 16.71 16.53
C GLU A 163 -13.52 17.07 17.20
N SER A 164 -14.67 16.74 16.60
CA SER A 164 -15.99 16.92 17.22
C SER A 164 -16.15 16.14 18.53
N GLY A 165 -15.38 15.06 18.68
CA GLY A 165 -15.10 14.33 19.92
C GLY A 165 -16.26 13.51 20.47
N ARG A 166 -17.45 13.55 19.90
CA ARG A 166 -18.60 12.79 20.42
C ARG A 166 -18.50 11.32 20.00
N GLY A 167 -18.16 10.46 20.97
CA GLY A 167 -18.07 9.01 20.75
C GLY A 167 -16.78 8.54 20.06
N HIS A 168 -15.83 9.44 19.82
CA HIS A 168 -14.54 9.14 19.18
C HIS A 168 -13.35 9.32 20.13
N VAL A 169 -12.29 8.57 19.88
CA VAL A 169 -10.97 8.83 20.48
C VAL A 169 -10.45 10.16 19.91
N ARG A 170 -10.07 11.11 20.79
CA ARG A 170 -9.59 12.42 20.34
C ARG A 170 -8.27 12.31 19.59
N PRO A 171 -8.14 12.96 18.42
CA PRO A 171 -6.92 12.88 17.63
C PRO A 171 -5.79 13.72 18.27
N ARG A 172 -4.56 13.22 18.17
CA ARG A 172 -3.34 13.99 18.38
C ARG A 172 -2.83 14.48 17.04
N LEU A 173 -3.32 15.62 16.59
CA LEU A 173 -3.01 16.16 15.25
C LEU A 173 -1.54 16.60 15.11
N ASP A 174 -0.87 16.87 16.23
CA ASP A 174 0.57 17.06 16.29
C ASP A 174 1.39 15.79 16.03
N GLN A 175 0.71 14.63 15.96
CA GLN A 175 1.27 13.31 15.67
C GLN A 175 0.56 12.66 14.48
N LEU A 176 0.34 13.42 13.40
CA LEU A 176 -0.19 12.92 12.15
C LEU A 176 0.90 12.27 11.31
N ALA A 177 0.63 11.07 10.80
CA ALA A 177 1.47 10.39 9.83
C ALA A 177 0.67 9.94 8.60
N LEU A 178 1.36 9.83 7.45
CA LEU A 178 0.81 9.32 6.21
C LEU A 178 1.54 8.04 5.83
N ILE A 179 0.80 6.97 5.60
CA ILE A 179 1.31 5.70 5.09
C ILE A 179 0.57 5.43 3.78
N GLY A 180 1.29 5.06 2.73
CA GLY A 180 0.63 4.75 1.48
C GLY A 180 1.35 3.68 0.67
N HIS A 181 0.58 2.84 -0.02
CA HIS A 181 1.08 1.79 -0.90
C HIS A 181 0.69 2.10 -2.36
N SER A 182 1.59 1.86 -3.31
CA SER A 182 1.33 2.01 -4.75
C SER A 182 0.87 3.44 -5.08
N ALA A 183 -0.30 3.62 -5.71
CA ALA A 183 -0.93 4.92 -5.91
C ALA A 183 -1.03 5.73 -4.61
N GLY A 184 -1.38 5.06 -3.49
CA GLY A 184 -1.42 5.67 -2.17
C GLY A 184 -0.07 6.14 -1.67
N GLY A 185 1.02 5.46 -2.04
CA GLY A 185 2.40 5.88 -1.71
C GLY A 185 2.76 7.22 -2.34
N ASN A 186 2.37 7.43 -3.59
CA ASN A 186 2.54 8.72 -4.26
C ASN A 186 1.62 9.79 -3.66
N LEU A 187 0.34 9.44 -3.39
CA LEU A 187 -0.60 10.36 -2.74
C LEU A 187 -0.11 10.81 -1.37
N ALA A 188 0.52 9.93 -0.57
CA ALA A 188 1.09 10.30 0.73
C ALA A 188 2.12 11.43 0.61
N ALA A 189 3.01 11.34 -0.38
CA ALA A 189 3.98 12.40 -0.66
C ALA A 189 3.31 13.71 -1.13
N TYR A 190 2.31 13.62 -2.00
CA TYR A 190 1.58 14.79 -2.47
C TYR A 190 0.74 15.46 -1.38
N ILE A 191 0.06 14.68 -0.53
CA ILE A 191 -0.70 15.20 0.61
C ILE A 191 0.23 15.91 1.58
N ALA A 192 1.43 15.37 1.86
CA ALA A 192 2.43 16.03 2.68
C ALA A 192 2.89 17.37 2.09
N ALA A 193 3.06 17.43 0.77
CA ALA A 193 3.40 18.67 0.07
C ALA A 193 2.25 19.71 0.11
N VAL A 194 0.98 19.28 0.01
CA VAL A 194 -0.20 20.13 0.17
C VAL A 194 -0.34 20.62 1.61
N ALA A 195 -0.10 19.77 2.59
CA ALA A 195 -0.17 20.08 4.02
C ALA A 195 0.88 21.10 4.50
N SER A 196 1.82 21.49 3.64
CA SER A 196 2.72 22.63 3.90
C SER A 196 2.01 23.98 3.87
N ASP A 197 0.84 24.05 3.24
CA ASP A 197 -0.01 25.24 3.24
C ASP A 197 -0.90 25.22 4.49
N PRO A 198 -0.81 26.22 5.38
CA PRO A 198 -1.65 26.31 6.57
C PRO A 198 -3.16 26.33 6.26
N HIS A 199 -3.55 26.76 5.06
CA HIS A 199 -4.95 26.79 4.61
C HIS A 199 -5.41 25.46 3.97
N SER A 200 -4.54 24.45 3.93
CA SER A 200 -4.89 23.15 3.35
C SER A 200 -5.99 22.42 4.14
N GLY A 201 -6.20 22.76 5.41
CA GLY A 201 -7.10 22.05 6.32
C GLY A 201 -6.57 20.66 6.74
N ILE A 202 -5.30 20.38 6.46
CA ILE A 202 -4.61 19.15 6.87
C ILE A 202 -3.38 19.50 7.69
N PRO A 203 -3.23 19.00 8.91
CA PRO A 203 -2.03 19.23 9.70
C PRO A 203 -0.78 18.71 8.99
N SER A 204 0.31 19.43 9.15
CA SER A 204 1.60 19.04 8.57
C SER A 204 2.09 17.71 9.17
N PRO A 205 2.25 16.64 8.37
CA PRO A 205 2.58 15.33 8.88
C PRO A 205 4.00 15.26 9.44
N ASN A 206 4.15 14.52 10.55
CA ASN A 206 5.44 14.27 11.17
C ASN A 206 6.20 13.13 10.47
N ALA A 207 5.48 12.21 9.84
CA ALA A 207 6.08 11.11 9.08
C ALA A 207 5.29 10.85 7.80
N VAL A 208 6.03 10.45 6.75
CA VAL A 208 5.50 9.95 5.47
C VAL A 208 6.23 8.66 5.13
N LEU A 209 5.47 7.60 4.92
CA LEU A 209 5.98 6.31 4.47
C LEU A 209 5.34 5.98 3.12
N ALA A 210 6.13 6.04 2.06
CA ALA A 210 5.72 5.74 0.70
C ALA A 210 6.24 4.36 0.29
N LEU A 211 5.33 3.37 0.19
CA LEU A 211 5.66 1.99 -0.11
C LEU A 211 5.36 1.68 -1.57
N MET A 212 6.39 1.22 -2.30
CA MET A 212 6.28 0.84 -3.72
C MET A 212 5.43 1.84 -4.51
N PRO A 213 5.75 3.16 -4.44
CA PRO A 213 4.89 4.20 -4.94
C PRO A 213 4.72 4.10 -6.45
N GLY A 214 3.45 4.03 -6.88
CA GLY A 214 3.05 4.07 -8.28
C GLY A 214 2.64 5.48 -8.71
N GLU A 215 2.64 5.73 -10.00
CA GLU A 215 2.23 7.03 -10.54
C GLU A 215 0.74 7.29 -10.33
N VAL A 216 0.40 8.54 -10.00
CA VAL A 216 -0.93 9.11 -10.08
C VAL A 216 -0.84 10.47 -10.77
N PHE A 217 -1.89 10.86 -11.45
CA PHE A 217 -1.89 12.03 -12.33
C PHE A 217 -2.92 13.06 -11.86
N PRO A 218 -2.66 13.83 -10.76
CA PRO A 218 -3.57 14.89 -10.35
C PRO A 218 -3.61 16.00 -11.41
N GLN A 219 -4.72 16.74 -11.49
CA GLN A 219 -4.84 17.88 -12.41
C GLN A 219 -3.71 18.90 -12.24
N LYS A 220 -3.27 19.09 -10.99
CA LYS A 220 -2.13 19.91 -10.63
C LYS A 220 -1.24 19.12 -9.69
N GLU A 221 -0.06 18.80 -10.16
CA GLU A 221 0.92 18.05 -9.38
C GLU A 221 1.55 18.95 -8.31
N PRO A 222 1.43 18.59 -7.01
CA PRO A 222 2.12 19.34 -5.96
C PRO A 222 3.63 19.16 -6.06
N SER A 223 4.40 20.23 -5.88
CA SER A 223 5.85 20.12 -5.84
C SER A 223 6.31 19.37 -4.60
N LEU A 224 7.06 18.30 -4.77
CA LEU A 224 7.62 17.49 -3.68
C LEU A 224 8.61 18.29 -2.80
N SER A 225 9.18 19.38 -3.31
CA SER A 225 9.99 20.29 -2.52
C SER A 225 9.22 20.97 -1.38
N ARG A 226 7.88 20.96 -1.45
CA ARG A 226 7.02 21.51 -0.39
C ARG A 226 6.82 20.55 0.79
N ILE A 227 7.27 19.30 0.70
CA ILE A 227 7.22 18.41 1.87
C ILE A 227 7.98 19.09 3.03
N PRO A 228 7.34 19.23 4.21
CA PRO A 228 7.93 20.00 5.30
C PRO A 228 9.26 19.43 5.78
N ALA A 229 10.23 20.29 6.05
CA ALA A 229 11.58 19.88 6.48
C ALA A 229 11.59 19.05 7.79
N LYS A 230 10.56 19.22 8.63
CA LYS A 230 10.42 18.46 9.90
C LYS A 230 9.91 17.02 9.70
N THR A 231 9.34 16.71 8.53
CA THR A 231 8.76 15.40 8.23
C THR A 231 9.85 14.32 8.16
N LEU A 232 9.62 13.17 8.77
CA LEU A 232 10.42 11.96 8.52
C LEU A 232 9.89 11.29 7.26
N LEU A 233 10.72 11.16 6.22
CA LEU A 233 10.34 10.56 4.96
C LEU A 233 11.04 9.21 4.77
N VAL A 234 10.26 8.14 4.67
CA VAL A 234 10.76 6.81 4.32
C VAL A 234 10.12 6.34 3.03
N VAL A 235 10.93 6.08 2.02
CA VAL A 235 10.49 5.49 0.75
C VAL A 235 10.96 4.05 0.73
N MET A 236 10.04 3.12 0.55
CA MET A 236 10.31 1.68 0.51
C MET A 236 9.95 1.14 -0.87
N VAL A 237 10.85 0.37 -1.48
CA VAL A 237 10.65 -0.26 -2.79
C VAL A 237 11.05 -1.73 -2.75
N GLY A 238 10.54 -2.53 -3.68
CA GLY A 238 10.85 -3.95 -3.81
C GLY A 238 11.77 -4.23 -4.98
N GLU A 239 12.75 -5.12 -4.78
CA GLU A 239 13.71 -5.54 -5.83
C GLU A 239 13.01 -6.18 -7.04
N GLU A 240 11.89 -6.85 -6.82
CA GLU A 240 11.11 -7.52 -7.85
C GLU A 240 9.73 -6.88 -8.08
N ASP A 241 9.60 -5.60 -7.77
CA ASP A 241 8.39 -4.86 -8.14
C ASP A 241 8.38 -4.60 -9.65
N LEU A 242 7.86 -5.59 -10.40
CA LEU A 242 7.74 -5.51 -11.85
C LEU A 242 6.56 -4.66 -12.32
N LEU A 243 5.73 -4.18 -11.38
CA LEU A 243 4.55 -3.40 -11.72
C LEU A 243 4.86 -1.91 -11.83
N VAL A 244 5.52 -1.35 -10.84
CA VAL A 244 5.85 0.09 -10.80
C VAL A 244 7.35 0.37 -10.74
N GLY A 245 8.15 -0.60 -10.33
CA GLY A 245 9.60 -0.44 -10.17
C GLY A 245 9.96 0.55 -9.04
N ASP A 246 11.12 1.19 -9.17
CA ASP A 246 11.63 2.12 -8.15
C ASP A 246 11.70 3.59 -8.61
N LEU A 247 11.34 3.88 -9.85
CA LEU A 247 11.50 5.23 -10.44
C LEU A 247 10.73 6.28 -9.64
N ARG A 248 9.43 6.04 -9.39
CA ARG A 248 8.62 7.01 -8.65
C ARG A 248 9.08 7.18 -7.20
N GLY A 249 9.54 6.10 -6.57
CA GLY A 249 10.17 6.16 -5.24
C GLY A 249 11.40 7.07 -5.23
N ARG A 250 12.27 6.93 -6.23
CA ARG A 250 13.46 7.80 -6.38
C ARG A 250 13.10 9.26 -6.62
N GLU A 251 12.08 9.52 -7.44
CA GLU A 251 11.58 10.88 -7.69
C GLU A 251 11.03 11.54 -6.42
N ILE A 252 10.25 10.81 -5.61
CA ILE A 252 9.76 11.29 -4.31
C ILE A 252 10.94 11.61 -3.38
N PHE A 253 11.90 10.69 -3.26
CA PHE A 253 13.05 10.87 -2.39
C PHE A 253 13.94 12.06 -2.81
N ALA A 254 14.25 12.17 -4.11
CA ALA A 254 15.05 13.24 -4.67
C ALA A 254 14.31 14.58 -4.65
N GLY A 255 13.01 14.58 -5.00
CA GLY A 255 12.17 15.77 -5.05
C GLY A 255 11.90 16.41 -3.68
N ALA A 256 11.98 15.64 -2.60
CA ALA A 256 11.86 16.14 -1.23
C ALA A 256 13.14 16.85 -0.77
N VAL A 257 13.54 17.88 -1.50
CA VAL A 257 14.84 18.59 -1.30
C VAL A 257 14.91 19.35 0.03
N ASN A 258 13.78 19.78 0.58
CA ASN A 258 13.71 20.49 1.85
C ASN A 258 13.80 19.55 3.07
N VAL A 259 13.60 18.24 2.87
CA VAL A 259 13.75 17.25 3.94
C VAL A 259 15.23 16.89 4.08
N PRO A 260 15.85 17.18 5.24
CA PRO A 260 17.26 16.88 5.47
C PRO A 260 17.59 15.39 5.35
N ARG A 261 18.81 15.03 4.96
CA ARG A 261 19.28 13.63 4.88
C ARG A 261 19.07 12.86 6.19
N SER A 262 19.30 13.50 7.33
CA SER A 262 19.06 12.90 8.64
C SER A 262 17.59 12.51 8.90
N ARG A 263 16.66 13.02 8.08
CA ARG A 263 15.22 12.81 8.19
C ARG A 263 14.62 12.03 7.03
N LYS A 264 15.41 11.54 6.06
CA LYS A 264 14.87 10.71 4.98
C LYS A 264 15.70 9.45 4.75
N ARG A 265 15.01 8.35 4.39
CA ARG A 265 15.63 7.06 4.03
C ARG A 265 14.96 6.48 2.82
N PHE A 266 15.78 5.90 1.95
CA PHE A 266 15.36 5.04 0.87
C PHE A 266 15.68 3.59 1.24
N VAL A 267 14.69 2.70 1.16
CA VAL A 267 14.78 1.32 1.59
C VAL A 267 14.45 0.42 0.41
N LEU A 268 15.41 -0.40 -0.03
CA LEU A 268 15.21 -1.42 -1.05
C LEU A 268 15.10 -2.78 -0.37
N PHE A 269 13.90 -3.36 -0.36
CA PHE A 269 13.67 -4.74 0.05
C PHE A 269 14.20 -5.68 -1.01
N ARG A 270 14.92 -6.71 -0.57
CA ARG A 270 15.53 -7.73 -1.43
C ARG A 270 14.81 -9.06 -1.24
N SER A 271 14.58 -9.74 -2.34
CA SER A 271 14.00 -11.08 -2.29
C SER A 271 14.97 -12.09 -1.68
N ASP A 272 14.42 -13.05 -0.94
CA ASP A 272 15.16 -14.18 -0.38
C ASP A 272 14.46 -15.49 -0.73
N ARG A 273 15.12 -16.32 -1.52
CA ARG A 273 14.60 -17.59 -2.00
C ARG A 273 15.20 -18.81 -1.30
N HIS A 274 15.88 -18.58 -0.16
CA HIS A 274 16.50 -19.65 0.60
C HIS A 274 15.46 -20.62 1.17
N GLY A 275 14.41 -20.09 1.77
CA GLY A 275 13.34 -20.90 2.38
C GLY A 275 12.10 -21.05 1.50
N PHE A 276 11.11 -21.79 2.02
CA PHE A 276 9.81 -21.98 1.37
C PHE A 276 8.68 -21.72 2.38
N PRO A 277 7.65 -20.91 2.02
CA PRO A 277 7.60 -20.09 0.81
C PRO A 277 8.73 -19.04 0.77
N PRO A 278 9.22 -18.67 -0.44
CA PRO A 278 10.25 -17.65 -0.55
C PRO A 278 9.68 -16.28 -0.15
N LEU A 279 10.55 -15.41 0.35
CA LEU A 279 10.24 -14.00 0.54
C LEU A 279 10.52 -13.25 -0.76
N VAL A 280 9.49 -12.76 -1.41
CA VAL A 280 9.61 -12.04 -2.70
C VAL A 280 9.23 -10.58 -2.49
N ALA A 281 10.17 -9.69 -2.77
CA ALA A 281 9.99 -8.25 -2.65
C ALA A 281 9.27 -7.69 -3.90
N GLU A 282 8.05 -8.16 -4.13
CA GLU A 282 7.17 -7.77 -5.23
C GLU A 282 6.21 -6.65 -4.82
N HIS A 283 5.44 -6.12 -5.78
CA HIS A 283 4.51 -5.01 -5.57
C HIS A 283 3.50 -5.24 -4.45
N THR A 284 2.99 -6.48 -4.30
CA THR A 284 1.97 -6.80 -3.29
C THR A 284 2.55 -7.18 -1.92
N ALA A 285 3.88 -7.19 -1.78
CA ALA A 285 4.54 -7.57 -0.52
C ALA A 285 4.07 -6.76 0.71
N PRO A 286 3.70 -5.46 0.61
CA PRO A 286 3.19 -4.70 1.76
C PRO A 286 1.73 -5.00 2.11
N THR A 287 1.03 -5.91 1.38
CA THR A 287 -0.36 -6.26 1.66
C THR A 287 -0.45 -7.44 2.62
N GLY A 288 -1.33 -7.34 3.60
CA GLY A 288 -1.56 -8.41 4.57
C GLY A 288 -3.04 -8.49 4.91
N ALA A 289 -3.73 -9.52 4.40
CA ALA A 289 -5.17 -9.60 4.52
C ALA A 289 -5.64 -9.95 5.93
N ASN A 290 -6.66 -9.22 6.41
CA ASN A 290 -7.46 -9.59 7.58
C ASN A 290 -8.95 -9.56 7.22
N ARG A 291 -9.55 -10.73 7.04
CA ARG A 291 -10.96 -10.88 6.63
C ARG A 291 -11.97 -10.31 7.63
N ARG A 292 -11.56 -10.01 8.86
CA ARG A 292 -12.44 -9.36 9.86
C ARG A 292 -12.76 -7.92 9.48
N LEU A 293 -11.93 -7.31 8.63
CA LEU A 293 -12.14 -5.94 8.12
C LEU A 293 -12.71 -5.94 6.70
N ASP A 294 -13.19 -7.07 6.21
CA ASP A 294 -13.78 -7.20 4.88
C ASP A 294 -15.19 -6.58 4.89
N ASN A 295 -15.34 -5.45 4.22
CA ASN A 295 -16.61 -4.74 4.07
C ASN A 295 -17.33 -5.07 2.76
N GLY A 296 -16.83 -6.03 2.00
CA GLY A 296 -17.41 -6.49 0.75
C GLY A 296 -17.21 -5.56 -0.46
N ASP A 297 -16.43 -4.50 -0.31
CA ASP A 297 -16.16 -3.55 -1.38
C ASP A 297 -15.05 -4.03 -2.33
N GLY A 298 -14.97 -3.37 -3.49
CA GLY A 298 -13.96 -3.59 -4.50
C GLY A 298 -14.40 -4.47 -5.66
N VAL A 299 -13.77 -4.25 -6.81
CA VAL A 299 -14.11 -4.88 -8.10
C VAL A 299 -13.79 -6.38 -8.10
N PHE A 300 -12.76 -6.78 -7.33
CA PHE A 300 -12.25 -8.16 -7.29
C PHE A 300 -12.55 -8.84 -5.96
N LYS A 301 -13.82 -8.84 -5.56
CA LYS A 301 -14.31 -9.43 -4.30
C LYS A 301 -13.61 -10.76 -3.97
N GLY A 302 -12.91 -10.81 -2.85
CA GLY A 302 -12.22 -12.01 -2.37
C GLY A 302 -10.89 -12.34 -3.06
N LEU A 303 -10.67 -12.02 -4.32
CA LEU A 303 -9.42 -12.31 -5.02
C LEU A 303 -8.26 -11.44 -4.51
N GLN A 304 -8.51 -10.16 -4.27
CA GLN A 304 -7.50 -9.25 -3.71
C GLN A 304 -7.02 -9.67 -2.31
N LEU A 305 -7.87 -10.36 -1.54
CA LEU A 305 -7.51 -10.90 -0.22
C LEU A 305 -6.52 -12.06 -0.27
N THR A 306 -6.18 -12.54 -1.46
CA THR A 306 -5.18 -13.61 -1.67
C THR A 306 -3.86 -13.09 -2.19
N LEU A 307 -3.74 -11.77 -2.46
CA LEU A 307 -2.55 -11.19 -3.10
C LEU A 307 -1.34 -11.11 -2.15
N GLY A 308 -1.56 -10.89 -0.85
CA GLY A 308 -0.51 -10.79 0.14
C GLY A 308 -0.72 -11.73 1.31
N GLU A 309 0.33 -12.39 1.75
CA GLU A 309 0.37 -13.18 2.98
C GLU A 309 1.28 -12.48 3.97
N VAL A 310 0.81 -12.34 5.22
CA VAL A 310 1.64 -11.76 6.30
C VAL A 310 2.85 -12.65 6.54
N ASN A 311 4.03 -12.07 6.41
CA ASN A 311 5.29 -12.79 6.52
C ASN A 311 6.39 -11.95 7.21
N ALA A 312 7.66 -12.31 7.06
CA ALA A 312 8.77 -11.61 7.69
C ALA A 312 8.95 -10.18 7.17
N PHE A 313 8.61 -9.90 5.90
CA PHE A 313 8.66 -8.54 5.38
C PHE A 313 7.66 -7.61 6.08
N ASP A 314 6.48 -8.15 6.46
CA ASP A 314 5.50 -7.37 7.22
C ASP A 314 6.02 -7.09 8.63
N HIS A 315 6.23 -8.14 9.42
CA HIS A 315 6.53 -8.00 10.84
C HIS A 315 7.89 -7.34 11.11
N ALA A 316 8.93 -7.81 10.45
CA ALA A 316 10.31 -7.36 10.70
C ALA A 316 10.77 -6.26 9.71
N GLY A 317 10.04 -6.04 8.64
CA GLY A 317 10.31 -5.03 7.62
C GLY A 317 9.34 -3.86 7.69
N PHE A 318 8.25 -3.91 6.93
CA PHE A 318 7.35 -2.78 6.73
C PHE A 318 6.78 -2.22 8.04
N TRP A 319 6.18 -3.08 8.88
CA TRP A 319 5.56 -2.64 10.13
C TRP A 319 6.59 -2.13 11.14
N ARG A 320 7.69 -2.86 11.30
CA ARG A 320 8.75 -2.45 12.22
C ARG A 320 9.41 -1.13 11.83
N ILE A 321 9.75 -0.95 10.53
CA ILE A 321 10.33 0.30 10.04
C ILE A 321 9.32 1.44 10.25
N THR A 322 8.03 1.16 10.04
CA THR A 322 6.95 2.10 10.31
C THR A 322 6.90 2.46 11.80
N ASP A 323 6.82 1.49 12.69
CA ASP A 323 6.75 1.73 14.14
C ASP A 323 7.93 2.55 14.64
N LEU A 324 9.15 2.22 14.19
CA LEU A 324 10.35 2.97 14.54
C LEU A 324 10.30 4.41 14.02
N THR A 325 9.81 4.61 12.80
CA THR A 325 9.67 5.94 12.19
C THR A 325 8.62 6.77 12.94
N LEU A 326 7.46 6.19 13.23
CA LEU A 326 6.40 6.86 14.00
C LEU A 326 6.90 7.20 15.41
N HIS A 327 7.58 6.28 16.10
CA HIS A 327 8.15 6.55 17.42
C HIS A 327 9.18 7.70 17.37
N ALA A 328 10.04 7.73 16.35
CA ALA A 328 11.00 8.82 16.17
C ALA A 328 10.28 10.16 15.93
N ALA A 329 9.24 10.18 15.08
CA ALA A 329 8.44 11.35 14.80
C ALA A 329 7.74 11.88 16.06
N ASP A 330 7.12 10.99 16.84
CA ASP A 330 6.40 11.30 18.09
C ASP A 330 7.32 11.81 19.19
N THR A 331 8.62 11.44 19.16
CA THR A 331 9.63 11.84 20.16
C THR A 331 10.58 12.93 19.67
N GLY A 332 10.30 13.54 18.50
CA GLY A 332 11.12 14.61 17.93
C GLY A 332 12.51 14.19 17.46
N LYS A 333 12.76 12.87 17.31
CA LYS A 333 14.03 12.30 16.84
C LYS A 333 14.14 12.34 15.33
N THR A 334 15.34 12.16 14.82
CA THR A 334 15.61 11.95 13.39
C THR A 334 15.75 10.47 13.08
N LEU A 335 15.79 10.12 11.78
CA LEU A 335 16.07 8.74 11.36
C LEU A 335 17.49 8.31 11.73
N ASP A 336 18.47 9.21 11.76
CA ASP A 336 19.82 8.91 12.25
C ASP A 336 19.83 8.46 13.72
N ASN A 337 18.92 8.99 14.52
CA ASN A 337 18.84 8.62 15.93
C ASN A 337 18.34 7.19 16.14
N ILE A 338 17.48 6.68 15.25
CA ILE A 338 16.93 5.32 15.33
C ILE A 338 17.74 4.28 14.56
N ILE A 339 18.54 4.72 13.58
CA ILE A 339 19.41 3.87 12.77
C ILE A 339 20.83 3.77 13.35
N ARG A 340 21.04 4.22 14.60
CA ARG A 340 22.34 4.10 15.29
C ARG A 340 22.87 2.66 15.33
N ASP A 341 21.98 1.69 15.35
CA ASP A 341 22.27 0.29 15.09
C ASP A 341 21.68 -0.11 13.73
N PRO A 342 22.44 0.01 12.61
CA PRO A 342 21.98 -0.39 11.29
C PRO A 342 21.53 -1.85 11.23
N GLU A 343 22.10 -2.71 12.05
CA GLU A 343 21.74 -4.12 12.12
C GLU A 343 20.33 -4.30 12.66
N GLN A 344 19.96 -3.54 13.69
CA GLN A 344 18.61 -3.58 14.26
C GLN A 344 17.54 -3.17 13.24
N PHE A 345 17.84 -2.16 12.42
CA PHE A 345 16.93 -1.66 11.40
C PHE A 345 16.83 -2.56 10.16
N ARG A 346 17.92 -3.28 9.84
CA ARG A 346 18.01 -4.19 8.67
C ARG A 346 17.62 -5.63 8.96
N HIS A 347 17.37 -5.99 10.23
CA HIS A 347 17.17 -7.36 10.62
C HIS A 347 15.74 -7.84 10.30
N LEU A 348 15.60 -8.72 9.31
CA LEU A 348 14.33 -9.34 8.91
C LEU A 348 14.06 -10.71 9.56
N GLY A 349 14.90 -11.13 10.51
CA GLY A 349 14.81 -12.42 11.18
C GLY A 349 15.73 -13.48 10.58
N PHE A 350 15.45 -14.74 10.94
CA PHE A 350 16.19 -15.91 10.48
C PHE A 350 15.22 -16.93 9.88
N TRP A 351 15.69 -17.67 8.90
CA TRP A 351 15.07 -18.88 8.44
C TRP A 351 15.12 -19.97 9.53
N SER A 352 14.31 -21.01 9.43
CA SER A 352 14.23 -22.08 10.45
C SER A 352 15.54 -22.84 10.65
N ASP A 353 16.42 -22.85 9.65
CA ASP A 353 17.76 -23.43 9.73
C ASP A 353 18.82 -22.51 10.36
N GLY A 354 18.42 -21.32 10.84
CA GLY A 354 19.29 -20.33 11.45
C GLY A 354 19.98 -19.38 10.47
N ARG A 355 19.77 -19.53 9.16
CA ARG A 355 20.28 -18.58 8.17
C ARG A 355 19.55 -17.25 8.27
N ARG A 356 20.29 -16.15 8.28
CA ARG A 356 19.72 -14.80 8.30
C ARG A 356 18.96 -14.51 7.00
N VAL A 357 17.77 -13.93 7.14
CA VAL A 357 17.01 -13.41 5.99
C VAL A 357 17.80 -12.27 5.35
N THR A 358 17.81 -12.24 4.01
CA THR A 358 18.52 -11.21 3.23
C THR A 358 18.06 -9.80 3.67
N PRO A 359 18.98 -8.96 4.21
CA PRO A 359 18.59 -7.65 4.73
C PRO A 359 18.26 -6.67 3.61
N PRO A 360 17.38 -5.68 3.86
CA PRO A 360 17.17 -4.58 2.93
C PRO A 360 18.39 -3.67 2.83
N ILE A 361 18.53 -2.97 1.70
CA ILE A 361 19.46 -1.86 1.56
C ILE A 361 18.77 -0.60 2.07
N ILE A 362 19.41 0.11 3.00
CA ILE A 362 18.88 1.34 3.59
C ILE A 362 19.92 2.44 3.40
N ALA A 363 19.53 3.52 2.74
CA ALA A 363 20.40 4.61 2.39
C ALA A 363 19.75 5.99 2.58
N ASP A 364 20.57 7.00 2.79
CA ASP A 364 20.20 8.41 2.79
C ASP A 364 20.65 9.12 1.50
N ASN A 365 21.31 8.36 0.61
CA ASN A 365 21.70 8.77 -0.73
C ASN A 365 21.30 7.70 -1.75
N LEU A 366 20.71 8.12 -2.88
CA LEU A 366 20.27 7.21 -3.95
C LEU A 366 21.41 6.55 -4.71
N ASP A 367 22.63 7.13 -4.69
CA ASP A 367 23.79 6.56 -5.35
C ASP A 367 24.24 5.24 -4.68
N ASP A 368 23.89 5.06 -3.39
CA ASP A 368 24.21 3.86 -2.62
C ASP A 368 23.19 2.72 -2.82
N VAL A 369 22.18 2.94 -3.66
CA VAL A 369 21.10 1.96 -3.89
C VAL A 369 21.08 1.54 -5.35
N PRO A 370 21.23 0.24 -5.67
CA PRO A 370 21.12 -0.26 -7.03
C PRO A 370 19.74 0.07 -7.60
N ARG A 371 19.68 0.35 -8.91
CA ARG A 371 18.40 0.57 -9.59
C ARG A 371 17.71 -0.75 -9.82
N VAL A 372 16.40 -0.76 -9.56
CA VAL A 372 15.53 -1.85 -9.96
C VAL A 372 15.09 -1.60 -11.41
N PHE A 373 15.68 -2.35 -12.35
CA PHE A 373 15.30 -2.24 -13.76
C PHE A 373 14.12 -3.17 -14.02
N LEU A 374 13.09 -2.65 -14.66
CA LEU A 374 12.13 -3.45 -15.37
C LEU A 374 12.88 -4.09 -16.58
N THR A 375 13.17 -5.38 -16.49
CA THR A 375 14.06 -6.12 -17.40
C THR A 375 13.65 -6.11 -18.86
N ASN A 376 12.49 -5.55 -19.24
CA ASN A 376 11.94 -5.59 -20.59
C ASN A 376 11.56 -4.23 -21.19
N GLY A 377 11.98 -3.10 -20.61
CA GLY A 377 11.72 -1.80 -21.21
C GLY A 377 10.22 -1.46 -21.43
N VAL A 378 9.33 -2.28 -20.93
CA VAL A 378 7.90 -2.00 -20.95
C VAL A 378 7.66 -0.96 -19.86
N ARG A 379 7.93 0.32 -20.20
CA ARG A 379 7.18 1.39 -19.56
C ARG A 379 5.72 1.02 -19.77
N ILE A 380 5.01 0.71 -18.73
CA ILE A 380 3.56 0.80 -18.76
C ILE A 380 3.33 2.29 -18.96
N ILE A 381 3.12 2.66 -20.23
CA ILE A 381 2.89 4.05 -20.62
C ILE A 381 1.64 4.47 -19.84
N PRO A 382 1.72 5.51 -19.00
CA PRO A 382 0.53 6.00 -18.34
C PRO A 382 -0.51 6.26 -19.41
N TRP A 383 -1.71 5.74 -19.21
CA TRP A 383 -2.83 5.91 -20.08
C TRP A 383 -3.06 7.41 -20.34
N LYS A 384 -2.64 7.90 -21.53
CA LYS A 384 -3.06 9.19 -22.03
C LYS A 384 -4.48 8.99 -22.54
N LEU A 385 -5.45 9.61 -21.90
CA LEU A 385 -6.78 9.81 -22.51
C LEU A 385 -6.56 10.28 -23.94
N PRO A 386 -7.16 9.61 -24.95
CA PRO A 386 -7.12 10.12 -26.31
C PRO A 386 -7.68 11.55 -26.27
N GLU A 387 -6.91 12.51 -26.77
CA GLU A 387 -7.37 13.87 -26.93
C GLU A 387 -8.69 13.80 -27.70
N ARG A 388 -9.77 14.32 -27.12
CA ARG A 388 -11.03 14.46 -27.84
C ARG A 388 -10.69 15.25 -29.11
N ILE A 389 -10.78 14.59 -30.25
CA ILE A 389 -10.77 15.24 -31.56
C ILE A 389 -12.03 16.10 -31.58
N THR A 390 -11.89 17.36 -31.17
CA THR A 390 -12.91 18.36 -31.42
C THR A 390 -12.87 18.66 -32.92
N SER A 391 -13.61 17.88 -33.69
CA SER A 391 -13.88 18.21 -35.10
C SER A 391 -14.80 19.41 -35.12
N THR A 392 -14.22 20.59 -35.11
CA THR A 392 -14.90 21.76 -35.58
C THR A 392 -15.06 21.64 -37.11
N LYS A 393 -16.16 21.04 -37.55
CA LYS A 393 -16.64 21.27 -38.91
C LYS A 393 -17.12 22.71 -38.98
N SER A 394 -16.22 23.60 -39.41
CA SER A 394 -16.58 24.88 -39.97
C SER A 394 -17.43 24.61 -41.23
N SER A 395 -18.72 24.86 -41.13
CA SER A 395 -19.61 24.92 -42.29
C SER A 395 -19.37 26.26 -43.01
N ASP A 396 -18.47 26.23 -43.98
CA ASP A 396 -18.38 27.34 -44.94
C ASP A 396 -19.54 27.19 -45.96
N ARG A 397 -20.65 27.85 -45.67
CA ARG A 397 -21.75 28.09 -46.60
C ARG A 397 -21.66 29.56 -47.09
N SER A 398 -20.79 29.80 -48.06
CA SER A 398 -20.92 30.99 -48.87
C SER A 398 -20.12 30.87 -50.16
N ARG A 399 -20.75 30.28 -51.22
CA ARG A 399 -20.56 30.64 -52.64
C ARG A 399 -21.45 29.79 -53.50
N LEU A 400 -22.60 30.30 -53.81
CA LEU A 400 -23.30 30.13 -55.06
C LEU A 400 -24.24 31.31 -55.26
N LYS A 401 -23.72 32.30 -55.95
CA LYS A 401 -24.36 33.08 -57.01
C LYS A 401 -23.29 33.54 -57.94
#